data_b32f7e73fae84749b84a5f8e9a19da2c
#
_entry.id   b32f7e73fae84749b84a5f8e9a19da2c
#
_cell.length_a   1.000
_cell.length_b   1.000
_cell.length_c   1.000
_cell.angle_alpha   90.00
_cell.angle_beta   90.00
_cell.angle_gamma   90.00
#
_symmetry.space_group_name_H-M   'P 1'
#
loop_
_entity.id
_entity.type
_entity.pdbx_description
1 polymer ?
#
loop_
_entity_poly.entity_id
_entity_poly.type
_entity_poly.pdbx_seq_one_letter_code
_entity_poly.pdbx_strand_id
1 'polypeptide(L)'
;CLLPVVLFPPMKPVPASGSYACETASYVWTDESRVESFRDDGAFRQVAVQFWYPATEKEEKFPLVVFSHGAFGYRMSNYSTYMELASNGYVVCSVEHPYHAIFSELEDGQIIMADKDFINDVFRVNEEGMPEEEVFALNRPWINLRTEDMNFVLDRIEEECGRETADLPFRLADTQRTGLMGHSLGGAAAVTVGR
;
A
#
# COMPACT_ATOMS: atom_id res chain seq x y z
N CYS A 1 -31.56 -2.63 14.22
CA CYS A 1 -31.76 -2.67 12.77
C CYS A 1 -31.03 -3.91 12.22
N LEU A 2 -31.76 -4.96 11.77
CA LEU A 2 -31.19 -6.23 11.29
C LEU A 2 -30.82 -6.21 9.78
N LEU A 3 -31.21 -5.14 9.07
CA LEU A 3 -31.08 -5.03 7.62
C LEU A 3 -29.63 -5.17 7.12
N PRO A 4 -28.60 -4.54 7.73
CA PRO A 4 -27.21 -4.70 7.28
C PRO A 4 -26.71 -6.14 7.40
N VAL A 5 -27.10 -6.87 8.45
CA VAL A 5 -26.66 -8.26 8.69
C VAL A 5 -27.32 -9.23 7.72
N VAL A 6 -28.52 -8.91 7.23
CA VAL A 6 -29.24 -9.73 6.23
C VAL A 6 -28.69 -9.48 4.84
N LEU A 7 -28.34 -8.25 4.50
CA LEU A 7 -27.80 -7.89 3.19
C LEU A 7 -26.30 -8.23 3.07
N PHE A 8 -25.56 -8.16 4.18
CA PHE A 8 -24.14 -8.44 4.27
C PHE A 8 -23.89 -9.43 5.42
N PRO A 9 -24.23 -10.70 5.24
CA PRO A 9 -23.99 -11.69 6.28
C PRO A 9 -22.50 -11.76 6.60
N PRO A 10 -22.12 -11.92 7.88
CA PRO A 10 -20.72 -12.06 8.26
C PRO A 10 -20.11 -13.25 7.54
N MET A 11 -19.21 -13.00 6.61
CA MET A 11 -18.42 -14.03 5.96
C MET A 11 -17.36 -14.52 6.92
N LYS A 12 -17.20 -15.83 7.02
CA LYS A 12 -16.04 -16.40 7.71
C LYS A 12 -14.80 -16.07 6.87
N PRO A 13 -13.77 -15.43 7.44
CA PRO A 13 -12.52 -15.26 6.74
C PRO A 13 -12.00 -16.61 6.26
N VAL A 14 -11.51 -16.67 5.02
CA VAL A 14 -10.76 -17.85 4.56
C VAL A 14 -9.47 -17.91 5.38
N PRO A 15 -9.21 -18.99 6.11
CA PRO A 15 -7.98 -19.10 6.86
C PRO A 15 -6.78 -19.12 5.91
N ALA A 16 -5.69 -18.48 6.30
CA ALA A 16 -4.45 -18.56 5.56
C ALA A 16 -3.95 -20.02 5.49
N SER A 17 -3.41 -20.42 4.35
CA SER A 17 -3.07 -21.84 4.06
C SER A 17 -1.63 -22.21 4.47
N GLY A 18 -0.77 -21.20 4.71
CA GLY A 18 0.63 -21.39 5.03
C GLY A 18 0.88 -21.86 6.47
N SER A 19 2.12 -22.19 6.76
CA SER A 19 2.55 -22.77 8.04
C SER A 19 2.94 -21.76 9.11
N TYR A 20 3.13 -20.49 8.75
CA TYR A 20 3.49 -19.43 9.69
C TYR A 20 2.25 -18.73 10.25
N ALA A 21 2.26 -18.47 11.55
CA ALA A 21 1.43 -17.42 12.11
C ALA A 21 1.92 -16.07 11.58
N CYS A 22 1.04 -15.06 11.51
CA CYS A 22 1.38 -13.77 10.96
C CYS A 22 1.38 -12.69 12.03
N GLU A 23 2.40 -11.85 12.02
CA GLU A 23 2.50 -10.62 12.79
C GLU A 23 2.40 -9.40 11.88
N THR A 24 2.15 -8.24 12.49
CA THR A 24 1.99 -6.99 11.75
C THR A 24 2.71 -5.83 12.44
N ALA A 25 3.18 -4.88 11.65
CA ALA A 25 3.72 -3.61 12.12
C ALA A 25 3.31 -2.48 11.18
N SER A 26 3.09 -1.27 11.72
CA SER A 26 2.68 -0.10 10.94
C SER A 26 3.67 1.03 11.15
N TYR A 27 3.94 1.77 10.09
CA TYR A 27 4.79 2.96 10.11
C TYR A 27 4.15 4.07 9.29
N VAL A 28 4.46 5.32 9.64
CA VAL A 28 4.22 6.49 8.80
C VAL A 28 5.58 7.12 8.55
N TRP A 29 5.95 7.29 7.29
CA TRP A 29 7.23 7.86 6.90
C TRP A 29 7.05 9.17 6.17
N THR A 30 7.87 10.16 6.49
CA THR A 30 7.91 11.46 5.84
C THR A 30 8.98 11.46 4.77
N ASP A 31 8.60 11.76 3.52
CA ASP A 31 9.50 11.97 2.40
C ASP A 31 9.89 13.45 2.33
N GLU A 32 11.02 13.80 2.94
CA GLU A 32 11.53 15.17 2.98
C GLU A 32 12.01 15.70 1.62
N SER A 33 12.08 14.85 0.59
CA SER A 33 12.42 15.26 -0.77
C SER A 33 11.22 15.79 -1.56
N ARG A 34 9.98 15.50 -1.10
CA ARG A 34 8.74 15.88 -1.78
C ARG A 34 7.82 16.71 -0.88
N VAL A 35 7.48 17.91 -1.34
CA VAL A 35 6.40 18.70 -0.73
C VAL A 35 5.05 18.09 -1.11
N GLU A 36 4.12 18.02 -0.15
CA GLU A 36 2.78 17.52 -0.37
C GLU A 36 1.97 18.42 -1.31
N SER A 37 1.55 17.88 -2.47
CA SER A 37 0.88 18.64 -3.52
C SER A 37 -0.60 18.91 -3.25
N PHE A 38 -1.19 18.26 -2.28
CA PHE A 38 -2.60 18.43 -1.88
C PHE A 38 -2.80 19.44 -0.74
N ARG A 39 -1.71 20.08 -0.31
CA ARG A 39 -1.70 21.06 0.79
C ARG A 39 -0.87 22.30 0.39
N ASP A 40 -1.27 23.47 0.89
CA ASP A 40 -0.59 24.74 0.63
C ASP A 40 0.26 25.22 1.83
N ASP A 41 0.53 24.34 2.80
CA ASP A 41 1.25 24.66 4.04
C ASP A 41 2.74 24.31 4.00
N GLY A 42 3.23 23.78 2.89
CA GLY A 42 4.63 23.39 2.70
C GLY A 42 5.03 22.11 3.46
N ALA A 43 4.06 21.35 3.97
CA ALA A 43 4.33 20.06 4.60
C ALA A 43 4.95 19.08 3.60
N PHE A 44 5.77 18.16 4.10
CA PHE A 44 6.33 17.08 3.28
C PHE A 44 5.33 15.93 3.10
N ARG A 45 5.51 15.18 2.02
CA ARG A 45 4.70 14.00 1.73
C ARG A 45 4.89 12.94 2.80
N GLN A 46 3.79 12.45 3.38
CA GLN A 46 3.80 11.31 4.30
C GLN A 46 3.22 10.08 3.62
N VAL A 47 3.81 8.92 3.86
CA VAL A 47 3.36 7.64 3.32
C VAL A 47 3.22 6.65 4.47
N ALA A 48 2.02 6.16 4.69
CA ALA A 48 1.77 5.12 5.67
C ALA A 48 1.96 3.74 5.05
N VAL A 49 2.54 2.82 5.82
CA VAL A 49 2.75 1.43 5.40
C VAL A 49 2.30 0.47 6.49
N GLN A 50 1.85 -0.70 6.05
CA GLN A 50 1.53 -1.82 6.93
C GLN A 50 2.30 -3.04 6.48
N PHE A 51 3.00 -3.68 7.41
CA PHE A 51 3.69 -4.95 7.19
C PHE A 51 2.87 -6.12 7.70
N TRP A 52 2.96 -7.24 6.99
CA TRP A 52 2.57 -8.59 7.41
C TRP A 52 3.77 -9.50 7.20
N TYR A 53 4.14 -10.28 8.20
CA TYR A 53 5.33 -11.10 8.15
C TYR A 53 5.18 -12.37 8.99
N PRO A 54 5.97 -13.42 8.71
CA PRO A 54 5.98 -14.64 9.51
C PRO A 54 6.36 -14.37 10.96
N ALA A 55 5.56 -14.88 11.89
CA ALA A 55 5.92 -14.94 13.31
C ALA A 55 6.98 -16.04 13.49
N THR A 56 8.24 -15.63 13.63
CA THR A 56 9.37 -16.55 13.81
C THR A 56 10.45 -15.95 14.68
N GLU A 57 11.09 -16.80 15.50
CA GLU A 57 12.29 -16.44 16.26
C GLU A 57 13.58 -16.83 15.51
N LYS A 58 13.46 -17.47 14.34
CA LYS A 58 14.62 -17.88 13.56
C LYS A 58 15.23 -16.70 12.83
N GLU A 59 16.55 -16.72 12.72
CA GLU A 59 17.30 -15.81 11.86
C GLU A 59 17.24 -16.28 10.40
N GLU A 60 16.13 -16.01 9.75
CA GLU A 60 15.93 -16.35 8.34
C GLU A 60 15.39 -15.12 7.57
N LYS A 61 15.63 -15.10 6.26
CA LYS A 61 15.19 -14.01 5.39
C LYS A 61 14.12 -14.49 4.43
N PHE A 62 13.07 -13.71 4.31
CA PHE A 62 11.91 -13.97 3.46
C PHE A 62 11.84 -12.98 2.30
N PRO A 63 11.42 -13.42 1.10
CA PRO A 63 11.18 -12.49 -0.01
C PRO A 63 10.24 -11.37 0.40
N LEU A 64 10.54 -10.15 -0.07
CA LEU A 64 9.73 -8.96 0.16
C LEU A 64 8.72 -8.80 -0.97
N VAL A 65 7.48 -8.47 -0.63
CA VAL A 65 6.46 -8.03 -1.58
C VAL A 65 5.99 -6.63 -1.18
N VAL A 66 6.15 -5.65 -2.08
CA VAL A 66 5.58 -4.31 -1.89
C VAL A 66 4.31 -4.21 -2.71
N PHE A 67 3.20 -3.88 -2.04
CA PHE A 67 1.85 -3.90 -2.60
C PHE A 67 1.22 -2.51 -2.62
N SER A 68 0.68 -2.09 -3.77
CA SER A 68 -0.11 -0.87 -3.95
C SER A 68 -1.60 -1.20 -4.12
N HIS A 69 -2.46 -0.57 -3.31
CA HIS A 69 -3.91 -0.79 -3.33
C HIS A 69 -4.59 -0.12 -4.55
N GLY A 70 -5.82 -0.55 -4.89
CA GLY A 70 -6.66 0.09 -5.91
C GLY A 70 -7.12 1.50 -5.52
N ALA A 71 -7.79 2.20 -6.44
CA ALA A 71 -8.44 3.46 -6.12
C ALA A 71 -9.39 3.29 -4.92
N PHE A 72 -9.39 4.28 -4.02
CA PHE A 72 -10.17 4.27 -2.76
C PHE A 72 -9.87 3.11 -1.80
N GLY A 73 -8.88 2.28 -2.10
CA GLY A 73 -8.38 1.31 -1.13
C GLY A 73 -7.59 2.01 -0.01
N TYR A 74 -7.02 1.21 0.87
CA TYR A 74 -6.08 1.65 1.91
C TYR A 74 -5.16 0.47 2.24
N ARG A 75 -4.17 0.68 3.08
CA ARG A 75 -3.14 -0.34 3.36
C ARG A 75 -3.66 -1.72 3.79
N MET A 76 -4.91 -1.84 4.25
CA MET A 76 -5.49 -3.13 4.66
C MET A 76 -6.50 -3.72 3.64
N SER A 77 -6.75 -3.07 2.50
CA SER A 77 -7.82 -3.47 1.57
C SER A 77 -7.69 -4.90 1.04
N ASN A 78 -6.48 -5.41 0.87
CA ASN A 78 -6.21 -6.74 0.36
C ASN A 78 -5.70 -7.70 1.46
N TYR A 79 -6.24 -7.55 2.67
CA TYR A 79 -5.84 -8.26 3.89
C TYR A 79 -5.67 -9.78 3.70
N SER A 80 -6.62 -10.44 3.02
CA SER A 80 -6.55 -11.90 2.80
C SER A 80 -5.33 -12.30 1.97
N THR A 81 -4.97 -11.50 0.97
CA THR A 81 -3.76 -11.72 0.16
C THR A 81 -2.50 -11.55 1.00
N TYR A 82 -2.45 -10.52 1.84
CA TYR A 82 -1.30 -10.27 2.70
C TYR A 82 -1.09 -11.39 3.72
N MET A 83 -2.16 -11.82 4.37
CA MET A 83 -2.14 -12.94 5.31
C MET A 83 -1.72 -14.24 4.64
N GLU A 84 -2.22 -14.51 3.45
CA GLU A 84 -1.85 -15.71 2.68
C GLU A 84 -0.35 -15.70 2.35
N LEU A 85 0.16 -14.61 1.80
CA LEU A 85 1.58 -14.47 1.48
C LEU A 85 2.47 -14.59 2.74
N ALA A 86 2.14 -13.87 3.82
CA ALA A 86 2.92 -13.91 5.06
C ALA A 86 2.92 -15.30 5.69
N SER A 87 1.79 -16.01 5.68
CA SER A 87 1.71 -17.39 6.18
C SER A 87 2.55 -18.39 5.37
N ASN A 88 2.84 -18.08 4.12
CA ASN A 88 3.68 -18.87 3.21
C ASN A 88 5.14 -18.37 3.14
N GLY A 89 5.57 -17.51 4.07
CA GLY A 89 6.97 -17.12 4.18
C GLY A 89 7.36 -15.95 3.28
N TYR A 90 6.53 -14.91 3.23
CA TYR A 90 6.85 -13.62 2.62
C TYR A 90 6.76 -12.51 3.66
N VAL A 91 7.57 -11.48 3.52
CA VAL A 91 7.33 -10.18 4.16
C VAL A 91 6.56 -9.33 3.17
N VAL A 92 5.38 -8.86 3.56
CA VAL A 92 4.51 -8.02 2.71
C VAL A 92 4.45 -6.62 3.28
N CYS A 93 4.77 -5.62 2.48
CA CYS A 93 4.60 -4.20 2.79
C CYS A 93 3.48 -3.64 1.92
N SER A 94 2.34 -3.32 2.48
CA SER A 94 1.28 -2.60 1.77
C SER A 94 1.45 -1.10 1.96
N VAL A 95 1.51 -0.38 0.84
CA VAL A 95 1.66 1.07 0.78
C VAL A 95 0.28 1.70 0.78
N GLU A 96 0.07 2.70 1.63
CA GLU A 96 -1.10 3.58 1.59
C GLU A 96 -0.72 4.89 0.90
N HIS A 97 -1.49 5.26 -0.12
CA HIS A 97 -1.28 6.48 -0.87
C HIS A 97 -2.24 7.55 -0.34
N PRO A 98 -1.79 8.50 0.50
CA PRO A 98 -2.63 9.59 0.99
C PRO A 98 -3.31 10.34 -0.15
N TYR A 99 -4.52 10.84 0.09
CA TYR A 99 -5.42 11.49 -0.89
C TYR A 99 -5.94 10.58 -2.02
N HIS A 100 -5.37 9.36 -2.20
CA HIS A 100 -5.89 8.33 -3.10
C HIS A 100 -6.56 7.17 -2.35
N ALA A 101 -6.23 7.00 -1.08
CA ALA A 101 -6.94 6.12 -0.17
C ALA A 101 -8.27 6.76 0.25
N ILE A 102 -9.27 5.93 0.60
CA ILE A 102 -10.55 6.46 1.09
C ILE A 102 -10.35 7.33 2.33
N PHE A 103 -9.40 6.96 3.18
CA PHE A 103 -8.87 7.79 4.27
C PHE A 103 -7.43 7.37 4.56
N SER A 104 -6.64 8.29 5.12
CA SER A 104 -5.30 8.02 5.65
C SER A 104 -5.12 8.74 6.97
N GLU A 105 -4.39 8.13 7.88
CA GLU A 105 -3.97 8.74 9.15
C GLU A 105 -2.50 9.16 9.03
N LEU A 106 -2.24 10.45 9.23
CA LEU A 106 -0.90 11.03 9.23
C LEU A 106 -0.21 10.80 10.59
N GLU A 107 1.08 11.11 10.66
CA GLU A 107 1.92 10.91 11.86
C GLU A 107 1.38 11.67 13.09
N ASP A 108 0.78 12.84 12.89
CA ASP A 108 0.17 13.66 13.94
C ASP A 108 -1.24 13.20 14.35
N GLY A 109 -1.75 12.11 13.77
CA GLY A 109 -3.09 11.57 13.99
C GLY A 109 -4.20 12.26 13.18
N GLN A 110 -3.86 13.21 12.30
CA GLN A 110 -4.85 13.82 11.41
C GLN A 110 -5.37 12.78 10.41
N ILE A 111 -6.69 12.69 10.29
CA ILE A 111 -7.35 11.88 9.25
C ILE A 111 -7.59 12.75 8.02
N ILE A 112 -7.07 12.31 6.89
CA ILE A 112 -7.30 12.91 5.57
C ILE A 112 -8.14 11.97 4.71
N MET A 113 -8.94 12.54 3.82
CA MET A 113 -9.82 11.79 2.91
C MET A 113 -9.25 11.81 1.49
N ALA A 114 -9.80 10.94 0.63
CA ALA A 114 -9.50 10.96 -0.78
C ALA A 114 -9.75 12.36 -1.39
N ASP A 115 -8.85 12.79 -2.26
CA ASP A 115 -8.94 14.08 -2.94
C ASP A 115 -10.12 14.12 -3.91
N LYS A 116 -10.75 15.30 -4.04
CA LYS A 116 -11.95 15.48 -4.87
C LYS A 116 -11.67 15.34 -6.36
N ASP A 117 -10.53 15.85 -6.82
CA ASP A 117 -10.16 15.78 -8.24
C ASP A 117 -9.80 14.36 -8.61
N PHE A 118 -9.09 13.64 -7.72
CA PHE A 118 -8.85 12.22 -7.88
C PHE A 118 -10.17 11.42 -7.95
N ILE A 119 -11.13 11.70 -7.05
CA ILE A 119 -12.47 11.06 -7.07
C ILE A 119 -13.16 11.31 -8.42
N ASN A 120 -13.17 12.56 -8.88
CA ASN A 120 -13.81 12.92 -10.13
C ASN A 120 -13.15 12.23 -11.34
N ASP A 121 -11.83 12.19 -11.39
CA ASP A 121 -11.10 11.55 -12.48
C ASP A 121 -11.33 10.04 -12.50
N VAL A 122 -11.37 9.37 -11.35
CA VAL A 122 -11.70 7.93 -11.28
C VAL A 122 -13.10 7.64 -11.81
N PHE A 123 -14.09 8.52 -11.58
CA PHE A 123 -15.42 8.36 -12.18
C PHE A 123 -15.39 8.63 -13.67
N ARG A 124 -14.71 9.69 -14.12
CA ARG A 124 -14.61 10.05 -15.54
C ARG A 124 -13.97 8.96 -16.40
N VAL A 125 -12.89 8.34 -15.94
CA VAL A 125 -12.22 7.26 -16.72
C VAL A 125 -13.08 6.01 -16.90
N ASN A 126 -14.17 5.89 -16.13
CA ASN A 126 -15.14 4.81 -16.26
C ASN A 126 -16.39 5.20 -17.06
N GLU A 127 -16.45 6.41 -17.63
CA GLU A 127 -17.55 6.83 -18.49
C GLU A 127 -17.50 6.08 -19.85
N GLU A 128 -18.67 5.61 -20.29
CA GLU A 128 -18.78 4.87 -21.54
C GLU A 128 -18.38 5.75 -22.73
N GLY A 129 -17.46 5.24 -23.56
CA GLY A 129 -17.04 5.91 -24.80
C GLY A 129 -15.90 6.94 -24.62
N MET A 130 -15.30 7.07 -23.43
CA MET A 130 -14.12 7.92 -23.27
C MET A 130 -12.96 7.42 -24.14
N PRO A 131 -12.28 8.30 -24.92
CA PRO A 131 -11.12 7.92 -25.70
C PRO A 131 -9.97 7.40 -24.84
N GLU A 132 -9.29 6.35 -25.30
CA GLU A 132 -8.16 5.73 -24.57
C GLU A 132 -7.05 6.74 -24.20
N GLU A 133 -6.77 7.68 -25.10
CA GLU A 133 -5.78 8.74 -24.88
C GLU A 133 -6.16 9.65 -23.70
N GLU A 134 -7.46 9.97 -23.57
CA GLU A 134 -7.97 10.78 -22.46
C GLU A 134 -7.95 10.01 -21.14
N VAL A 135 -8.33 8.72 -21.16
CA VAL A 135 -8.19 7.81 -20.00
C VAL A 135 -6.75 7.76 -19.53
N PHE A 136 -5.80 7.64 -20.46
CA PHE A 136 -4.38 7.61 -20.13
C PHE A 136 -3.89 8.95 -19.55
N ALA A 137 -4.31 10.08 -20.13
CA ALA A 137 -3.94 11.41 -19.65
C ALA A 137 -4.43 11.68 -18.23
N LEU A 138 -5.66 11.24 -17.90
CA LEU A 138 -6.22 11.39 -16.54
C LEU A 138 -5.52 10.49 -15.51
N ASN A 139 -5.20 9.26 -15.86
CA ASN A 139 -4.59 8.32 -14.93
C ASN A 139 -3.09 8.57 -14.70
N ARG A 140 -2.38 9.13 -15.67
CA ARG A 140 -0.93 9.29 -15.63
C ARG A 140 -0.40 10.04 -14.40
N PRO A 141 -0.95 11.21 -14.00
CA PRO A 141 -0.51 11.91 -12.79
C PRO A 141 -0.67 11.05 -11.53
N TRP A 142 -1.79 10.35 -11.43
CA TRP A 142 -2.11 9.50 -10.29
C TRP A 142 -1.20 8.26 -10.19
N ILE A 143 -0.87 7.65 -11.34
CA ILE A 143 0.09 6.54 -11.40
C ILE A 143 1.48 7.03 -11.02
N ASN A 144 1.92 8.18 -11.53
CA ASN A 144 3.24 8.74 -11.23
C ASN A 144 3.41 8.99 -9.73
N LEU A 145 2.44 9.64 -9.08
CA LEU A 145 2.47 9.89 -7.63
C LEU A 145 2.60 8.60 -6.83
N ARG A 146 1.84 7.58 -7.20
CA ARG A 146 1.93 6.25 -6.54
C ARG A 146 3.26 5.55 -6.80
N THR A 147 3.82 5.70 -7.99
CA THR A 147 5.14 5.18 -8.35
C THR A 147 6.23 5.83 -7.49
N GLU A 148 6.15 7.15 -7.29
CA GLU A 148 7.05 7.87 -6.41
C GLU A 148 6.92 7.43 -4.94
N ASP A 149 5.69 7.25 -4.44
CA ASP A 149 5.44 6.72 -3.10
C ASP A 149 6.06 5.31 -2.94
N MET A 150 5.88 4.44 -3.94
CA MET A 150 6.45 3.08 -3.90
C MET A 150 7.97 3.09 -3.93
N ASN A 151 8.59 3.94 -4.75
CA ASN A 151 10.06 4.09 -4.80
C ASN A 151 10.58 4.58 -3.44
N PHE A 152 9.98 5.61 -2.87
CA PHE A 152 10.33 6.10 -1.53
C PHE A 152 10.23 4.99 -0.47
N VAL A 153 9.16 4.20 -0.51
CA VAL A 153 8.97 3.08 0.43
C VAL A 153 10.04 1.99 0.24
N LEU A 154 10.43 1.68 -0.99
CA LEU A 154 11.51 0.72 -1.28
C LEU A 154 12.84 1.20 -0.72
N ASP A 155 13.22 2.46 -1.00
CA ASP A 155 14.45 3.07 -0.48
C ASP A 155 14.45 3.06 1.06
N ARG A 156 13.31 3.41 1.66
CA ARG A 156 13.17 3.42 3.11
C ARG A 156 13.29 2.04 3.73
N ILE A 157 12.73 1.00 3.11
CA ILE A 157 12.88 -0.39 3.56
C ILE A 157 14.35 -0.81 3.50
N GLU A 158 15.08 -0.47 2.44
CA GLU A 158 16.52 -0.78 2.33
C GLU A 158 17.32 -0.13 3.44
N GLU A 159 17.06 1.15 3.75
CA GLU A 159 17.69 1.86 4.86
C GLU A 159 17.41 1.18 6.21
N GLU A 160 16.14 0.86 6.50
CA GLU A 160 15.76 0.19 7.75
C GLU A 160 16.38 -1.20 7.88
N CYS A 161 16.45 -1.97 6.79
CA CYS A 161 17.09 -3.28 6.77
C CYS A 161 18.62 -3.21 7.05
N GLY A 162 19.24 -2.08 6.77
CA GLY A 162 20.68 -1.85 7.02
C GLY A 162 21.00 -1.43 8.47
N ARG A 163 20.02 -1.17 9.32
CA ARG A 163 20.24 -0.73 10.71
C ARG A 163 20.55 -1.89 11.64
N GLU A 164 21.52 -1.71 12.54
CA GLU A 164 21.87 -2.72 13.56
C GLU A 164 20.70 -3.04 14.50
N THR A 165 19.83 -2.07 14.75
CA THR A 165 18.67 -2.18 15.65
C THR A 165 17.35 -2.21 14.87
N ALA A 166 17.34 -2.85 13.69
CA ALA A 166 16.16 -2.95 12.85
C ALA A 166 15.01 -3.73 13.55
N ASP A 167 13.79 -3.25 13.39
CA ASP A 167 12.58 -3.95 13.82
C ASP A 167 12.37 -5.27 13.05
N LEU A 168 11.52 -6.15 13.57
CA LEU A 168 11.30 -7.49 13.02
C LEU A 168 11.01 -7.53 11.53
N PRO A 169 10.08 -6.75 10.94
CA PRO A 169 9.80 -6.86 9.51
C PRO A 169 11.04 -6.60 8.66
N PHE A 170 11.91 -5.65 9.06
CA PHE A 170 13.14 -5.33 8.32
C PHE A 170 14.24 -6.38 8.53
N ARG A 171 14.32 -6.94 9.73
CA ARG A 171 15.23 -8.06 10.00
C ARG A 171 14.90 -9.31 9.19
N LEU A 172 13.62 -9.53 8.90
CA LEU A 172 13.13 -10.68 8.15
C LEU A 172 13.10 -10.46 6.63
N ALA A 173 13.03 -9.22 6.16
CA ALA A 173 12.95 -8.92 4.74
C ALA A 173 14.26 -9.21 3.99
N ASP A 174 14.14 -9.85 2.83
CA ASP A 174 15.21 -10.01 1.85
C ASP A 174 14.98 -9.04 0.68
N THR A 175 15.66 -7.90 0.72
CA THR A 175 15.53 -6.86 -0.31
C THR A 175 16.13 -7.27 -1.67
N GLN A 176 16.96 -8.33 -1.70
CA GLN A 176 17.47 -8.88 -2.97
C GLN A 176 16.46 -9.76 -3.70
N ARG A 177 15.38 -10.13 -3.03
CA ARG A 177 14.24 -10.88 -3.58
C ARG A 177 12.95 -10.09 -3.39
N THR A 178 12.87 -8.95 -4.07
CA THR A 178 11.71 -8.05 -3.98
C THR A 178 10.76 -8.24 -5.17
N GLY A 179 9.50 -8.47 -4.88
CA GLY A 179 8.40 -8.46 -5.83
C GLY A 179 7.50 -7.25 -5.66
N LEU A 180 6.95 -6.75 -6.75
CA LEU A 180 5.98 -5.65 -6.76
C LEU A 180 4.61 -6.21 -7.14
N MET A 181 3.60 -5.85 -6.39
CA MET A 181 2.21 -6.25 -6.63
C MET A 181 1.28 -5.04 -6.49
N GLY A 182 0.11 -5.17 -7.06
CA GLY A 182 -0.92 -4.15 -6.86
C GLY A 182 -2.27 -4.58 -7.44
N HIS A 183 -3.29 -3.88 -6.99
CA HIS A 183 -4.66 -4.07 -7.48
C HIS A 183 -5.10 -2.85 -8.28
N SER A 184 -5.71 -3.04 -9.48
CA SER A 184 -6.27 -1.95 -10.29
C SER A 184 -5.22 -0.84 -10.54
N LEU A 185 -5.50 0.41 -10.18
CA LEU A 185 -4.57 1.54 -10.29
C LEU A 185 -3.21 1.26 -9.58
N GLY A 186 -3.22 0.54 -8.46
CA GLY A 186 -2.01 0.10 -7.78
C GLY A 186 -1.20 -0.91 -8.59
N GLY A 187 -1.86 -1.76 -9.40
CA GLY A 187 -1.19 -2.66 -10.34
C GLY A 187 -0.45 -1.89 -11.43
N ALA A 188 -1.04 -0.82 -11.96
CA ALA A 188 -0.39 0.06 -12.94
C ALA A 188 0.86 0.74 -12.33
N ALA A 189 0.76 1.24 -11.09
CA ALA A 189 1.90 1.81 -10.38
C ALA A 189 3.02 0.77 -10.16
N ALA A 190 2.69 -0.44 -9.71
CA ALA A 190 3.66 -1.52 -9.48
C ALA A 190 4.44 -1.90 -10.76
N VAL A 191 3.76 -1.96 -11.92
CA VAL A 191 4.42 -2.20 -13.22
C VAL A 191 5.35 -1.04 -13.59
N THR A 192 4.98 0.20 -13.27
CA THR A 192 5.78 1.39 -13.60
C THR A 192 7.06 1.46 -12.76
N VAL A 193 7.02 1.08 -11.48
CA VAL A 193 8.20 0.98 -10.60
C VAL A 193 9.19 -0.07 -11.10
N GLY A 194 8.71 -1.20 -11.60
CA GLY A 194 9.54 -2.33 -12.04
C GLY A 194 10.24 -2.18 -13.41
N ARG A 195 10.19 -0.99 -14.04
CA ARG A 195 10.75 -0.73 -15.38
C ARG A 195 12.08 0.01 -15.32
#